data_99735bb4b88a25510bf5e9760c5dc684
#
_entry.id   99735bb4b88a25510bf5e9760c5dc684
#
_cell.length_a   1.000
_cell.length_b   1.000
_cell.length_c   1.000
_cell.angle_alpha   90.00
_cell.angle_beta   90.00
_cell.angle_gamma   90.00
#
_symmetry.space_group_name_H-M   'P 1'
#
loop_
_entity.id
_entity.type
_entity.pdbx_description
1 polymer ?
#
loop_
_entity_poly.entity_id
_entity_poly.type
_entity_poly.pdbx_seq_one_letter_code
_entity_poly.pdbx_strand_id
1 'polypeptide(L)'
;GAFTPSYCMPVKGVRRQIEEGIEFHRRRYRTASKYLVYFQSFSNTYAPLERLKEVYGEALAHPDVAGIVVGTRPDCVDAEKLDYFAELARGRYVAVEYGIESTRDETLRAVNRGHDFACARRAVEMTAARGLHVGAHFILGLPGETDAMLLEQVAAINSLPLTTLKFHQLQLFRGTAMAGEYDADPGRFRFWEIGEYIDLFVEVLRRLRPDLVVQRFASEAPPRYHY
;
A
#
# COMPACT_ATOMS: atom_id res chain seq x y z
N GLY A 1 14.70 -3.81 -0.08
CA GLY A 1 15.03 -2.45 -0.48
C GLY A 1 15.83 -1.70 0.59
N ALA A 2 16.35 -0.53 0.24
CA ALA A 2 17.21 0.28 1.13
C ALA A 2 16.53 0.69 2.46
N PHE A 3 15.20 0.65 2.52
CA PHE A 3 14.39 1.00 3.70
C PHE A 3 13.86 -0.21 4.48
N THR A 4 14.31 -1.42 4.13
CA THR A 4 13.86 -2.63 4.79
C THR A 4 14.44 -2.69 6.21
N PRO A 5 13.62 -2.84 7.26
CA PRO A 5 14.12 -3.02 8.62
C PRO A 5 15.07 -4.22 8.73
N SER A 6 15.98 -4.20 9.70
CA SER A 6 16.98 -5.26 9.88
C SER A 6 16.40 -6.65 10.11
N TYR A 7 15.20 -6.74 10.66
CA TYR A 7 14.46 -8.00 10.84
C TYR A 7 13.79 -8.50 9.54
N CYS A 8 13.58 -7.64 8.53
CA CYS A 8 12.97 -7.98 7.24
C CYS A 8 14.01 -8.16 6.12
N MET A 9 15.05 -8.94 6.33
CA MET A 9 16.10 -9.18 5.31
C MET A 9 15.73 -10.38 4.43
N PRO A 10 15.94 -10.30 3.09
CA PRO A 10 15.58 -11.38 2.15
C PRO A 10 16.24 -12.73 2.43
N VAL A 11 17.40 -12.72 3.09
CA VAL A 11 18.13 -13.93 3.47
C VAL A 11 17.54 -14.66 4.69
N LYS A 12 16.54 -14.07 5.35
CA LYS A 12 15.87 -14.65 6.51
C LYS A 12 14.56 -15.30 6.09
N GLY A 13 14.26 -16.51 6.57
CA GLY A 13 12.95 -17.13 6.44
C GLY A 13 11.84 -16.30 7.11
N VAL A 14 10.60 -16.51 6.72
CA VAL A 14 9.41 -15.75 7.20
C VAL A 14 9.29 -15.84 8.72
N ARG A 15 9.40 -17.04 9.28
CA ARG A 15 9.33 -17.27 10.73
C ARG A 15 10.33 -16.40 11.49
N ARG A 16 11.59 -16.40 11.07
CA ARG A 16 12.64 -15.61 11.72
C ARG A 16 12.38 -14.11 11.63
N GLN A 17 11.89 -13.63 10.48
CA GLN A 17 11.51 -12.22 10.32
C GLN A 17 10.40 -11.83 11.30
N ILE A 18 9.42 -12.72 11.53
CA ILE A 18 8.31 -12.49 12.47
C ILE A 18 8.83 -12.48 13.91
N GLU A 19 9.62 -13.47 14.31
CA GLU A 19 10.16 -13.57 15.67
C GLU A 19 11.00 -12.33 16.03
N GLU A 20 11.93 -11.94 15.17
CA GLU A 20 12.74 -10.73 15.35
C GLU A 20 11.90 -9.44 15.30
N GLY A 21 10.89 -9.39 14.43
CA GLY A 21 9.96 -8.26 14.33
C GLY A 21 9.11 -8.10 15.60
N ILE A 22 8.57 -9.17 16.14
CA ILE A 22 7.82 -9.17 17.40
C ILE A 22 8.72 -8.71 18.55
N GLU A 23 9.95 -9.25 18.66
CA GLU A 23 10.90 -8.85 19.70
C GLU A 23 11.23 -7.34 19.60
N PHE A 24 11.45 -6.82 18.38
CA PHE A 24 11.67 -5.40 18.14
C PHE A 24 10.48 -4.55 18.60
N HIS A 25 9.26 -4.95 18.25
CA HIS A 25 8.05 -4.19 18.55
C HIS A 25 7.61 -4.28 20.01
N ARG A 26 7.88 -5.39 20.72
CA ARG A 26 7.63 -5.53 22.16
C ARG A 26 8.31 -4.45 23.00
N ARG A 27 9.51 -4.04 22.59
CA ARG A 27 10.24 -2.96 23.28
C ARG A 27 9.55 -1.61 23.16
N ARG A 28 8.87 -1.36 22.03
CA ARG A 28 8.17 -0.10 21.74
C ARG A 28 6.70 -0.11 22.19
N TYR A 29 6.04 -1.24 22.01
CA TYR A 29 4.61 -1.43 22.29
C TYR A 29 4.44 -2.49 23.38
N ARG A 30 4.71 -2.10 24.63
CA ARG A 30 4.80 -3.04 25.78
C ARG A 30 3.49 -3.76 26.11
N THR A 31 2.34 -3.22 25.72
CA THR A 31 1.01 -3.79 25.95
C THR A 31 0.50 -4.65 24.80
N ALA A 32 1.20 -4.67 23.68
CA ALA A 32 0.80 -5.48 22.52
C ALA A 32 1.08 -6.96 22.78
N SER A 33 0.05 -7.79 22.69
CA SER A 33 0.12 -9.25 22.85
C SER A 33 -0.18 -10.00 21.55
N LYS A 34 -0.75 -9.31 20.54
CA LYS A 34 -1.06 -9.86 19.21
C LYS A 34 -0.56 -8.93 18.13
N TYR A 35 -0.17 -9.52 17.01
CA TYR A 35 0.47 -8.82 15.90
C TYR A 35 -0.19 -9.18 14.58
N LEU A 36 -0.18 -8.24 13.65
CA LEU A 36 -0.48 -8.50 12.24
C LEU A 36 0.84 -8.54 11.47
N VAL A 37 1.02 -9.55 10.64
CA VAL A 37 2.16 -9.62 9.72
C VAL A 37 1.83 -8.85 8.46
N TYR A 38 2.62 -7.81 8.18
CA TYR A 38 2.44 -6.99 6.99
C TYR A 38 3.44 -7.36 5.90
N PHE A 39 2.95 -8.01 4.86
CA PHE A 39 3.70 -8.28 3.64
C PHE A 39 3.64 -7.05 2.75
N GLN A 40 4.66 -6.19 2.82
CA GLN A 40 4.64 -4.87 2.19
C GLN A 40 5.50 -4.76 0.93
N SER A 41 6.68 -5.39 0.92
CA SER A 41 7.64 -5.23 -0.17
C SER A 41 7.22 -5.97 -1.42
N PHE A 42 7.22 -5.28 -2.58
CA PHE A 42 6.85 -5.84 -3.87
C PHE A 42 5.36 -6.22 -3.99
N SER A 43 5.04 -7.14 -4.94
CA SER A 43 3.68 -7.66 -5.15
C SER A 43 3.57 -9.03 -4.50
N ASN A 44 3.05 -9.07 -3.27
CA ASN A 44 3.09 -10.28 -2.45
C ASN A 44 2.12 -11.39 -2.88
N THR A 45 1.33 -11.15 -3.92
CA THR A 45 0.48 -12.18 -4.55
C THR A 45 1.03 -12.65 -5.91
N TYR A 46 2.20 -12.13 -6.34
CA TYR A 46 2.83 -12.51 -7.60
C TYR A 46 3.62 -13.81 -7.46
N ALA A 47 2.90 -14.90 -7.21
CA ALA A 47 3.41 -16.26 -7.13
C ALA A 47 2.27 -17.27 -7.37
N PRO A 48 2.57 -18.55 -7.67
CA PRO A 48 1.58 -19.63 -7.65
C PRO A 48 0.91 -19.75 -6.28
N LEU A 49 -0.38 -20.10 -6.26
CA LEU A 49 -1.17 -20.17 -5.02
C LEU A 49 -0.53 -21.09 -3.97
N GLU A 50 0.00 -22.22 -4.35
CA GLU A 50 0.63 -23.16 -3.40
C GLU A 50 1.81 -22.53 -2.67
N ARG A 51 2.61 -21.71 -3.38
CA ARG A 51 3.70 -20.97 -2.75
C ARG A 51 3.18 -19.90 -1.78
N LEU A 52 2.08 -19.24 -2.11
CA LEU A 52 1.43 -18.27 -1.20
C LEU A 52 0.90 -18.95 0.05
N LYS A 53 0.29 -20.13 -0.08
CA LYS A 53 -0.19 -20.95 1.05
C LYS A 53 0.95 -21.31 2.02
N GLU A 54 2.11 -21.70 1.49
CA GLU A 54 3.30 -21.99 2.30
C GLU A 54 3.74 -20.75 3.10
N VAL A 55 3.92 -19.61 2.41
CA VAL A 55 4.43 -18.37 3.00
C VAL A 55 3.47 -17.81 4.05
N TYR A 56 2.18 -17.71 3.73
CA TYR A 56 1.19 -17.19 4.67
C TYR A 56 0.86 -18.17 5.77
N GLY A 57 0.87 -19.49 5.48
CA GLY A 57 0.72 -20.55 6.50
C GLY A 57 1.85 -20.50 7.53
N GLU A 58 3.11 -20.33 7.08
CA GLU A 58 4.26 -20.16 7.98
C GLU A 58 4.08 -18.94 8.89
N ALA A 59 3.61 -17.81 8.35
CA ALA A 59 3.36 -16.60 9.13
C ALA A 59 2.24 -16.78 10.16
N LEU A 60 1.14 -17.41 9.78
CA LEU A 60 -0.03 -17.64 10.63
C LEU A 60 0.17 -18.73 11.67
N ALA A 61 1.20 -19.56 11.53
CA ALA A 61 1.55 -20.59 12.51
C ALA A 61 2.12 -20.02 13.81
N HIS A 62 2.60 -18.76 13.83
CA HIS A 62 3.10 -18.14 15.05
C HIS A 62 1.94 -17.80 16.00
N PRO A 63 2.00 -18.18 17.30
CA PRO A 63 0.87 -18.06 18.24
C PRO A 63 0.44 -16.60 18.51
N ASP A 64 1.36 -15.65 18.40
CA ASP A 64 1.07 -14.22 18.63
C ASP A 64 0.61 -13.49 17.36
N VAL A 65 0.54 -14.17 16.21
CA VAL A 65 0.05 -13.58 14.95
C VAL A 65 -1.46 -13.77 14.86
N ALA A 66 -2.18 -12.65 14.89
CA ALA A 66 -3.64 -12.60 14.78
C ALA A 66 -4.13 -12.58 13.32
N GLY A 67 -3.25 -12.24 12.37
CA GLY A 67 -3.61 -12.18 10.96
C GLY A 67 -2.53 -11.57 10.09
N ILE A 68 -2.90 -11.33 8.84
CA ILE A 68 -2.00 -10.81 7.81
C ILE A 68 -2.59 -9.59 7.11
N VAL A 69 -1.72 -8.71 6.67
CA VAL A 69 -2.01 -7.63 5.73
C VAL A 69 -1.12 -7.83 4.50
N VAL A 70 -1.71 -7.94 3.32
CA VAL A 70 -1.01 -8.28 2.08
C VAL A 70 -1.03 -7.10 1.12
N GLY A 71 0.11 -6.41 1.01
CA GLY A 71 0.31 -5.36 0.02
C GLY A 71 0.65 -5.95 -1.35
N THR A 72 -0.09 -5.57 -2.38
CA THR A 72 0.11 -6.09 -3.72
C THR A 72 -0.32 -5.11 -4.82
N ARG A 73 -0.05 -5.47 -6.07
CA ARG A 73 -0.57 -4.77 -7.24
C ARG A 73 -1.94 -5.34 -7.63
N PRO A 74 -2.85 -4.49 -8.16
CA PRO A 74 -4.19 -4.94 -8.58
C PRO A 74 -4.18 -6.04 -9.65
N ASP A 75 -3.20 -6.04 -10.55
CA ASP A 75 -3.05 -7.02 -11.64
C ASP A 75 -2.42 -8.35 -11.19
N CYS A 76 -2.06 -8.47 -9.89
CA CYS A 76 -1.43 -9.67 -9.34
C CYS A 76 -2.39 -10.55 -8.52
N VAL A 77 -3.69 -10.29 -8.58
CA VAL A 77 -4.72 -11.10 -7.91
C VAL A 77 -5.65 -11.75 -8.93
N ASP A 78 -6.22 -12.87 -8.53
CA ASP A 78 -7.26 -13.62 -9.24
C ASP A 78 -8.26 -14.21 -8.25
N ALA A 79 -9.32 -14.81 -8.77
CA ALA A 79 -10.39 -15.37 -7.95
C ALA A 79 -9.86 -16.43 -6.96
N GLU A 80 -8.98 -17.32 -7.42
CA GLU A 80 -8.45 -18.43 -6.62
C GLU A 80 -7.66 -17.94 -5.40
N LYS A 81 -6.79 -16.93 -5.58
CA LYS A 81 -6.03 -16.32 -4.49
C LYS A 81 -6.93 -15.59 -3.50
N LEU A 82 -7.95 -14.88 -4.00
CA LEU A 82 -8.90 -14.17 -3.15
C LEU A 82 -9.82 -15.12 -2.39
N ASP A 83 -10.20 -16.25 -2.97
CA ASP A 83 -10.95 -17.32 -2.29
C ASP A 83 -10.12 -17.92 -1.14
N TYR A 84 -8.84 -18.15 -1.36
CA TYR A 84 -7.93 -18.58 -0.29
C TYR A 84 -7.83 -17.55 0.85
N PHE A 85 -7.72 -16.26 0.54
CA PHE A 85 -7.73 -15.23 1.58
C PHE A 85 -9.06 -15.16 2.34
N ALA A 86 -10.18 -15.35 1.65
CA ALA A 86 -11.49 -15.42 2.29
C ALA A 86 -11.63 -16.64 3.23
N GLU A 87 -11.03 -17.77 2.86
CA GLU A 87 -10.95 -18.93 3.74
C GLU A 87 -10.16 -18.63 5.01
N LEU A 88 -8.99 -18.02 4.90
CA LEU A 88 -8.17 -17.59 6.04
C LEU A 88 -8.93 -16.60 6.93
N ALA A 89 -9.72 -15.70 6.33
CA ALA A 89 -10.47 -14.67 7.04
C ALA A 89 -11.58 -15.21 7.96
N ARG A 90 -11.97 -16.49 7.82
CA ARG A 90 -12.92 -17.14 8.73
C ARG A 90 -12.42 -17.26 10.17
N GLY A 91 -11.10 -17.27 10.36
CA GLY A 91 -10.49 -17.45 11.69
C GLY A 91 -9.36 -16.48 12.00
N ARG A 92 -8.99 -15.61 11.08
CA ARG A 92 -7.87 -14.67 11.19
C ARG A 92 -8.24 -13.32 10.60
N TYR A 93 -7.58 -12.26 11.05
CA TYR A 93 -7.67 -10.98 10.34
C TYR A 93 -6.91 -11.07 9.01
N VAL A 94 -7.58 -10.76 7.90
CA VAL A 94 -6.97 -10.70 6.58
C VAL A 94 -7.37 -9.41 5.89
N ALA A 95 -6.38 -8.63 5.47
CA ALA A 95 -6.59 -7.44 4.65
C ALA A 95 -5.72 -7.51 3.40
N VAL A 96 -6.27 -7.08 2.26
CA VAL A 96 -5.52 -6.92 1.02
C VAL A 96 -5.40 -5.43 0.73
N GLU A 97 -4.17 -4.94 0.56
CA GLU A 97 -3.89 -3.54 0.28
C GLU A 97 -3.32 -3.39 -1.13
N TYR A 98 -4.00 -2.59 -1.94
CA TYR A 98 -3.62 -2.38 -3.34
C TYR A 98 -2.85 -1.08 -3.52
N GLY A 99 -1.66 -1.16 -4.12
CA GLY A 99 -0.97 0.00 -4.64
C GLY A 99 -1.65 0.48 -5.93
N ILE A 100 -2.70 1.27 -5.80
CA ILE A 100 -3.43 1.86 -6.94
C ILE A 100 -2.65 3.05 -7.50
N GLU A 101 -2.15 3.88 -6.62
CA GLU A 101 -1.31 5.06 -6.78
C GLU A 101 -2.01 6.27 -7.39
N SER A 102 -2.84 6.12 -8.42
CA SER A 102 -3.68 7.17 -9.03
C SER A 102 -4.95 6.57 -9.62
N THR A 103 -6.01 7.36 -9.74
CA THR A 103 -7.24 6.99 -10.48
C THR A 103 -7.18 7.41 -11.95
N ARG A 104 -6.10 8.05 -12.38
CA ARG A 104 -5.92 8.60 -13.74
C ARG A 104 -5.03 7.69 -14.57
N ASP A 105 -5.59 7.10 -15.62
CA ASP A 105 -4.86 6.17 -16.49
C ASP A 105 -3.68 6.82 -17.21
N GLU A 106 -3.74 8.11 -17.50
CA GLU A 106 -2.63 8.87 -18.08
C GLU A 106 -1.44 8.92 -17.11
N THR A 107 -1.71 9.23 -15.83
CA THR A 107 -0.71 9.22 -14.77
C THR A 107 -0.12 7.82 -14.59
N LEU A 108 -0.98 6.80 -14.48
CA LEU A 108 -0.53 5.41 -14.30
C LEU A 108 0.37 4.94 -15.45
N ARG A 109 0.05 5.32 -16.70
CA ARG A 109 0.89 5.05 -17.86
C ARG A 109 2.21 5.81 -17.81
N ALA A 110 2.18 7.10 -17.47
CA ALA A 110 3.37 7.93 -17.39
C ALA A 110 4.38 7.40 -16.35
N VAL A 111 3.92 6.88 -15.21
CA VAL A 111 4.80 6.30 -14.17
C VAL A 111 5.04 4.79 -14.36
N ASN A 112 4.68 4.23 -15.51
CA ASN A 112 4.86 2.82 -15.86
C ASN A 112 4.31 1.86 -14.80
N ARG A 113 3.08 2.12 -14.31
CA ARG A 113 2.48 1.35 -13.21
C ARG A 113 2.15 -0.10 -13.58
N GLY A 114 1.92 -0.38 -14.85
CA GLY A 114 1.66 -1.72 -15.40
C GLY A 114 0.20 -2.19 -15.25
N HIS A 115 -0.70 -1.35 -14.75
CA HIS A 115 -2.16 -1.56 -14.72
C HIS A 115 -2.88 -0.23 -14.89
N ASP A 116 -4.14 -0.28 -15.31
CA ASP A 116 -5.07 0.85 -15.37
C ASP A 116 -5.99 0.91 -14.15
N PHE A 117 -6.76 1.98 -14.02
CA PHE A 117 -7.69 2.15 -12.91
C PHE A 117 -8.87 1.15 -12.99
N ALA A 118 -9.26 0.71 -14.18
CA ALA A 118 -10.29 -0.31 -14.34
C ALA A 118 -9.84 -1.66 -13.77
N CYS A 119 -8.55 -2.03 -13.94
CA CYS A 119 -7.95 -3.18 -13.29
C CYS A 119 -7.98 -3.06 -11.77
N ALA A 120 -7.59 -1.88 -11.24
CA ALA A 120 -7.62 -1.62 -9.80
C ALA A 120 -9.05 -1.73 -9.23
N ARG A 121 -10.05 -1.15 -9.90
CA ARG A 121 -11.47 -1.25 -9.53
C ARG A 121 -11.92 -2.70 -9.43
N ARG A 122 -11.67 -3.51 -10.48
CA ARG A 122 -12.04 -4.93 -10.49
C ARG A 122 -11.42 -5.70 -9.33
N ALA A 123 -10.12 -5.49 -9.06
CA ALA A 123 -9.44 -6.16 -7.95
C ALA A 123 -10.06 -5.81 -6.59
N VAL A 124 -10.35 -4.53 -6.35
CA VAL A 124 -11.00 -4.03 -5.14
C VAL A 124 -12.41 -4.63 -4.99
N GLU A 125 -13.23 -4.58 -6.05
CA GLU A 125 -14.60 -5.13 -6.05
C GLU A 125 -14.61 -6.64 -5.81
N MET A 126 -13.73 -7.39 -6.48
CA MET A 126 -13.60 -8.84 -6.29
C MET A 126 -13.21 -9.21 -4.86
N THR A 127 -12.35 -8.41 -4.25
CA THR A 127 -11.88 -8.61 -2.86
C THR A 127 -12.98 -8.29 -1.86
N ALA A 128 -13.65 -7.16 -2.02
CA ALA A 128 -14.75 -6.73 -1.16
C ALA A 128 -15.96 -7.69 -1.24
N ALA A 129 -16.28 -8.22 -2.43
CA ALA A 129 -17.34 -9.19 -2.64
C ALA A 129 -17.14 -10.49 -1.84
N ARG A 130 -15.92 -10.76 -1.39
CA ARG A 130 -15.57 -11.91 -0.52
C ARG A 130 -15.58 -11.57 0.97
N GLY A 131 -16.01 -10.36 1.34
CA GLY A 131 -16.04 -9.91 2.73
C GLY A 131 -14.67 -9.62 3.34
N LEU A 132 -13.62 -9.47 2.50
CA LEU A 132 -12.28 -9.13 2.94
C LEU A 132 -12.13 -7.63 3.20
N HIS A 133 -11.27 -7.25 4.14
CA HIS A 133 -10.85 -5.86 4.30
C HIS A 133 -9.99 -5.44 3.10
N VAL A 134 -10.35 -4.30 2.50
CA VAL A 134 -9.66 -3.78 1.32
C VAL A 134 -9.04 -2.43 1.63
N GLY A 135 -7.72 -2.35 1.51
CA GLY A 135 -6.97 -1.11 1.59
C GLY A 135 -6.50 -0.63 0.23
N ALA A 136 -6.27 0.67 0.10
CA ALA A 136 -5.66 1.25 -1.08
C ALA A 136 -4.58 2.27 -0.73
N HIS A 137 -3.53 2.31 -1.55
CA HIS A 137 -2.47 3.31 -1.48
C HIS A 137 -2.60 4.25 -2.67
N PHE A 138 -2.44 5.55 -2.40
CA PHE A 138 -2.40 6.61 -3.40
C PHE A 138 -1.18 7.49 -3.17
N ILE A 139 -0.58 7.94 -4.28
CA ILE A 139 0.56 8.87 -4.25
C ILE A 139 0.07 10.22 -4.75
N LEU A 140 0.22 11.24 -3.93
CA LEU A 140 -0.10 12.62 -4.28
C LEU A 140 1.12 13.28 -4.94
N GLY A 141 0.91 14.02 -6.02
CA GLY A 141 1.95 14.75 -6.73
C GLY A 141 2.73 13.92 -7.75
N LEU A 142 2.13 12.86 -8.30
CA LEU A 142 2.70 12.16 -9.44
C LEU A 142 2.87 13.11 -10.63
N PRO A 143 3.88 12.89 -11.51
CA PRO A 143 4.19 13.81 -12.60
C PRO A 143 2.97 14.16 -13.46
N GLY A 144 2.71 15.46 -13.62
CA GLY A 144 1.60 16.00 -14.41
C GLY A 144 0.28 16.12 -13.66
N GLU A 145 0.18 15.69 -12.40
CA GLU A 145 -1.01 15.90 -11.59
C GLU A 145 -1.01 17.28 -10.92
N THR A 146 -2.17 17.95 -10.96
CA THR A 146 -2.42 19.23 -10.28
C THR A 146 -3.26 19.01 -9.02
N ASP A 147 -3.29 20.00 -8.12
CA ASP A 147 -4.12 19.95 -6.91
C ASP A 147 -5.61 19.74 -7.25
N ALA A 148 -6.10 20.36 -8.33
CA ALA A 148 -7.47 20.16 -8.82
C ALA A 148 -7.73 18.70 -9.24
N MET A 149 -6.81 18.09 -9.99
CA MET A 149 -6.89 16.69 -10.40
C MET A 149 -6.88 15.74 -9.20
N LEU A 150 -6.08 16.05 -8.17
CA LEU A 150 -6.05 15.24 -6.94
C LEU A 150 -7.39 15.29 -6.20
N LEU A 151 -8.04 16.45 -6.13
CA LEU A 151 -9.36 16.60 -5.53
C LEU A 151 -10.46 15.90 -6.35
N GLU A 152 -10.37 15.91 -7.67
CA GLU A 152 -11.28 15.17 -8.56
C GLU A 152 -11.19 13.66 -8.36
N GLN A 153 -10.00 13.12 -8.10
CA GLN A 153 -9.79 11.69 -7.86
C GLN A 153 -10.58 11.17 -6.63
N VAL A 154 -10.90 12.03 -5.66
CA VAL A 154 -11.62 11.63 -4.45
C VAL A 154 -12.99 11.04 -4.76
N ALA A 155 -13.68 11.52 -5.78
CA ALA A 155 -14.97 10.96 -6.20
C ALA A 155 -14.81 9.50 -6.68
N ALA A 156 -13.78 9.20 -7.45
CA ALA A 156 -13.46 7.83 -7.88
C ALA A 156 -13.06 6.93 -6.69
N ILE A 157 -12.27 7.45 -5.75
CA ILE A 157 -11.89 6.74 -4.52
C ILE A 157 -13.15 6.39 -3.70
N ASN A 158 -14.07 7.33 -3.51
CA ASN A 158 -15.31 7.13 -2.78
C ASN A 158 -16.23 6.07 -3.41
N SER A 159 -16.13 5.84 -4.73
CA SER A 159 -16.92 4.83 -5.43
C SER A 159 -16.41 3.41 -5.22
N LEU A 160 -15.19 3.23 -4.69
CA LEU A 160 -14.60 1.92 -4.44
C LEU A 160 -15.04 1.38 -3.07
N PRO A 161 -15.33 0.07 -2.94
CA PRO A 161 -15.67 -0.56 -1.66
C PRO A 161 -14.42 -0.77 -0.78
N LEU A 162 -13.71 0.31 -0.47
CA LEU A 162 -12.53 0.32 0.38
C LEU A 162 -12.92 0.42 1.86
N THR A 163 -12.09 -0.15 2.73
CA THR A 163 -12.17 0.00 4.18
C THR A 163 -11.09 0.95 4.71
N THR A 164 -9.91 0.95 4.09
CA THR A 164 -8.78 1.76 4.55
C THR A 164 -8.06 2.46 3.39
N LEU A 165 -7.43 3.59 3.71
CA LEU A 165 -6.63 4.37 2.78
C LEU A 165 -5.26 4.71 3.38
N LYS A 166 -4.24 4.73 2.53
CA LYS A 166 -2.92 5.28 2.82
C LYS A 166 -2.55 6.25 1.72
N PHE A 167 -2.25 7.48 2.11
CA PHE A 167 -1.70 8.49 1.21
C PHE A 167 -0.21 8.65 1.42
N HIS A 168 0.49 8.85 0.32
CA HIS A 168 1.90 9.18 0.27
C HIS A 168 2.06 10.42 -0.60
N GLN A 169 2.87 11.38 -0.18
CA GLN A 169 3.37 12.39 -1.13
C GLN A 169 4.49 11.77 -1.97
N LEU A 170 4.59 12.22 -3.22
CA LEU A 170 5.70 11.80 -4.07
C LEU A 170 7.03 12.17 -3.43
N GLN A 171 7.95 11.22 -3.41
CA GLN A 171 9.34 11.42 -3.01
C GLN A 171 10.25 10.97 -4.13
N LEU A 172 11.16 11.82 -4.54
CA LEU A 172 12.18 11.48 -5.52
C LEU A 172 13.37 10.81 -4.83
N PHE A 173 13.83 9.74 -5.43
CA PHE A 173 15.00 9.00 -4.94
C PHE A 173 16.15 9.10 -5.94
N ARG A 174 17.35 9.33 -5.43
CA ARG A 174 18.55 9.40 -6.26
C ARG A 174 18.73 8.12 -7.07
N GLY A 175 19.14 8.28 -8.33
CA GLY A 175 19.43 7.18 -9.23
C GLY A 175 18.20 6.46 -9.80
N THR A 176 17.01 7.02 -9.64
CA THR A 176 15.78 6.53 -10.29
C THR A 176 15.54 7.24 -11.63
N ALA A 177 14.81 6.57 -12.53
CA ALA A 177 14.37 7.20 -13.78
C ALA A 177 13.57 8.47 -13.54
N MET A 178 12.71 8.48 -12.51
CA MET A 178 11.88 9.63 -12.14
C MET A 178 12.71 10.84 -11.67
N ALA A 179 13.86 10.61 -11.01
CA ALA A 179 14.78 11.70 -10.71
C ALA A 179 15.37 12.32 -11.99
N GLY A 180 15.71 11.48 -13.00
CA GLY A 180 16.15 11.97 -14.30
C GLY A 180 15.05 12.73 -15.10
N GLU A 181 13.78 12.31 -14.94
CA GLU A 181 12.65 13.04 -15.52
C GLU A 181 12.46 14.40 -14.83
N TYR A 182 12.67 14.49 -13.54
CA TYR A 182 12.64 15.74 -12.80
C TYR A 182 13.74 16.69 -13.24
N ASP A 183 14.96 16.20 -13.45
CA ASP A 183 16.07 17.02 -13.98
C ASP A 183 15.75 17.60 -15.37
N ALA A 184 15.07 16.81 -16.20
CA ALA A 184 14.72 17.20 -17.56
C ALA A 184 13.56 18.22 -17.60
N ASP A 185 12.56 18.08 -16.74
CA ASP A 185 11.38 18.95 -16.68
C ASP A 185 10.79 19.00 -15.25
N PRO A 186 11.37 19.85 -14.37
CA PRO A 186 10.88 20.02 -13.01
C PRO A 186 9.43 20.52 -12.93
N GLY A 187 8.96 21.24 -13.96
CA GLY A 187 7.62 21.85 -14.01
C GLY A 187 6.49 20.82 -14.05
N ARG A 188 6.78 19.56 -14.36
CA ARG A 188 5.81 18.45 -14.32
C ARG A 188 5.56 17.90 -12.91
N PHE A 189 6.36 18.32 -11.93
CA PHE A 189 6.32 17.76 -10.57
C PHE A 189 5.77 18.79 -9.59
N ARG A 190 4.83 18.36 -8.77
CA ARG A 190 4.25 19.18 -7.71
C ARG A 190 4.79 18.72 -6.35
N PHE A 191 5.58 19.58 -5.72
CA PHE A 191 5.96 19.46 -4.33
C PHE A 191 5.33 20.62 -3.56
N TRP A 192 4.88 20.33 -2.35
CA TRP A 192 4.22 21.30 -1.47
C TRP A 192 5.12 21.67 -0.31
N GLU A 193 5.07 22.92 0.07
CA GLU A 193 5.44 23.30 1.42
C GLU A 193 4.46 22.67 2.40
N ILE A 194 4.89 22.44 3.66
CA ILE A 194 4.09 21.69 4.63
C ILE A 194 2.68 22.28 4.86
N GLY A 195 2.57 23.62 4.87
CA GLY A 195 1.28 24.31 5.00
C GLY A 195 0.36 24.03 3.83
N GLU A 196 0.86 24.16 2.60
CA GLU A 196 0.10 23.87 1.38
C GLU A 196 -0.38 22.42 1.34
N TYR A 197 0.50 21.48 1.75
CA TYR A 197 0.14 20.06 1.80
C TYR A 197 -0.98 19.79 2.83
N ILE A 198 -0.90 20.42 4.00
CA ILE A 198 -1.94 20.29 5.03
C ILE A 198 -3.27 20.82 4.49
N ASP A 199 -3.29 22.00 3.86
CA ASP A 199 -4.50 22.61 3.31
C ASP A 199 -5.13 21.72 2.22
N LEU A 200 -4.33 21.23 1.27
CA LEU A 200 -4.77 20.27 0.26
C LEU A 200 -5.35 19.01 0.90
N PHE A 201 -4.64 18.46 1.90
CA PHE A 201 -5.06 17.21 2.52
C PHE A 201 -6.34 17.37 3.35
N VAL A 202 -6.55 18.51 3.99
CA VAL A 202 -7.82 18.85 4.65
C VAL A 202 -8.97 18.85 3.64
N GLU A 203 -8.76 19.40 2.43
CA GLU A 203 -9.77 19.37 1.36
C GLU A 203 -10.04 17.94 0.84
N VAL A 204 -9.01 17.10 0.74
CA VAL A 204 -9.17 15.67 0.44
C VAL A 204 -10.04 15.00 1.51
N LEU A 205 -9.72 15.18 2.80
CA LEU A 205 -10.46 14.58 3.91
C LEU A 205 -11.93 15.01 3.94
N ARG A 206 -12.22 16.30 3.68
CA ARG A 206 -13.60 16.81 3.64
C ARG A 206 -14.45 16.18 2.56
N ARG A 207 -13.84 15.68 1.49
CA ARG A 207 -14.52 15.06 0.35
C ARG A 207 -14.57 13.54 0.43
N LEU A 208 -13.75 12.93 1.26
CA LEU A 208 -13.80 11.49 1.49
C LEU A 208 -15.08 11.11 2.23
N ARG A 209 -15.68 9.97 1.87
CA ARG A 209 -16.80 9.42 2.62
C ARG A 209 -16.37 9.08 4.05
N PRO A 210 -17.22 9.32 5.07
CA PRO A 210 -16.82 9.33 6.48
C PRO A 210 -16.50 7.95 7.07
N ASP A 211 -16.86 6.87 6.41
CA ASP A 211 -16.61 5.49 6.83
C ASP A 211 -15.24 4.95 6.39
N LEU A 212 -14.49 5.71 5.56
CA LEU A 212 -13.12 5.35 5.18
C LEU A 212 -12.13 5.67 6.31
N VAL A 213 -11.35 4.67 6.70
CA VAL A 213 -10.29 4.86 7.69
C VAL A 213 -8.99 5.26 6.99
N VAL A 214 -8.55 6.49 7.19
CA VAL A 214 -7.25 6.96 6.70
C VAL A 214 -6.15 6.55 7.68
N GLN A 215 -5.34 5.58 7.30
CA GLN A 215 -4.26 5.03 8.14
C GLN A 215 -2.95 5.81 8.03
N ARG A 216 -2.78 6.55 6.92
CA ARG A 216 -1.55 7.31 6.66
C ARG A 216 -1.86 8.55 5.84
N PHE A 217 -1.28 9.67 6.24
CA PHE A 217 -1.43 10.97 5.58
C PHE A 217 -0.22 11.35 4.72
N ALA A 218 0.96 10.89 5.12
CA ALA A 218 2.22 11.12 4.44
C ALA A 218 3.20 9.99 4.77
N SER A 219 4.28 9.88 4.01
CA SER A 219 5.38 8.96 4.32
C SER A 219 6.71 9.70 4.33
N GLU A 220 7.63 9.20 5.11
CA GLU A 220 9.01 9.72 5.16
C GLU A 220 9.99 8.65 4.68
N ALA A 221 11.00 9.08 3.96
CA ALA A 221 12.19 8.30 3.69
C ALA A 221 13.39 8.98 4.31
N PRO A 222 14.43 8.22 4.74
CA PRO A 222 15.62 8.84 5.30
C PRO A 222 16.25 9.84 4.30
N PRO A 223 16.66 11.05 4.73
CA PRO A 223 17.15 12.13 3.85
C PRO A 223 18.29 11.71 2.91
N ARG A 224 19.12 10.76 3.33
CA ARG A 224 20.25 10.25 2.53
C ARG A 224 19.83 9.61 1.18
N TYR A 225 18.56 9.28 1.01
CA TYR A 225 18.05 8.67 -0.22
C TYR A 225 17.25 9.66 -1.08
N HIS A 226 16.90 10.81 -0.51
CA HIS A 226 16.20 11.84 -1.27
C HIS A 226 17.10 12.43 -2.36
N TYR A 227 16.47 12.76 -3.46
CA TYR A 227 17.08 13.49 -4.56
C TYR A 227 17.27 14.96 -4.19
#